data_1d82b2d6d2156d331df5bc506f3114a7
#
_entry.id   1d82b2d6d2156d331df5bc506f3114a7
#
_cell.length_a   1.000
_cell.length_b   1.000
_cell.length_c   1.000
_cell.angle_alpha   90.00
_cell.angle_beta   90.00
_cell.angle_gamma   90.00
#
_symmetry.space_group_name_H-M   'P 1'
#
loop_
_entity.id
_entity.type
_entity.pdbx_description
1 polymer ?
#
loop_
_entity_poly.entity_id
_entity_poly.type
_entity_poly.pdbx_seq_one_letter_code
_entity_poly.pdbx_strand_id
1 'polypeptide(L)'
;METSDILNNIIDNSPWRNYLHDIYNQVDKPCLYYEHVDVIHPADKPVVDAYNKRRKSDCQFNRHLLAVPFQGNPLSAKVVFLTLNPGYIERINRDAAQMLDAENIGCTRFSLRIHEYWSACYDHQASSIFPSKKENRDVYTAFQILGDWYWHDIFAPLRRDTGLEDDAFAEKVAIMQLIPYHSVRCRDITLDLPTQQYSKQLILYMLEQPDCPQFVVMRSEKKWAKLLDIDFRNPKYKDKFILRKADKNENPPRKQFISEKAFAQPDDYAKIVNAIKTDL
;
A
#
# COMPACT_ATOMS: atom_id res chain seq x y z
N MET A 1 6.49 17.37 -25.04
CA MET A 1 5.44 17.13 -24.03
C MET A 1 6.08 17.51 -22.71
N GLU A 2 5.53 18.48 -22.03
CA GLU A 2 6.08 18.91 -20.74
C GLU A 2 5.95 17.80 -19.70
N THR A 3 6.82 17.79 -18.70
CA THR A 3 6.82 16.74 -17.65
C THR A 3 5.46 16.67 -16.91
N SER A 4 4.79 17.81 -16.75
CA SER A 4 3.44 17.93 -16.20
C SER A 4 2.38 17.18 -17.02
N ASP A 5 2.50 17.24 -18.37
CA ASP A 5 1.54 16.57 -19.26
C ASP A 5 1.63 15.05 -19.16
N ILE A 6 2.85 14.53 -18.98
CA ILE A 6 3.08 13.08 -18.80
C ILE A 6 2.42 12.60 -17.51
N LEU A 7 2.65 13.31 -16.40
CA LEU A 7 2.06 12.95 -15.12
C LEU A 7 0.53 12.99 -15.15
N ASN A 8 -0.02 14.09 -15.69
CA ASN A 8 -1.47 14.24 -15.82
C ASN A 8 -2.06 13.11 -16.65
N ASN A 9 -1.43 12.73 -17.77
CA ASN A 9 -1.87 11.62 -18.58
C ASN A 9 -1.83 10.28 -17.83
N ILE A 10 -0.80 10.05 -16.99
CA ILE A 10 -0.73 8.83 -16.16
C ILE A 10 -1.88 8.83 -15.15
N ILE A 11 -2.11 9.94 -14.44
CA ILE A 11 -3.17 10.06 -13.42
C ILE A 11 -4.56 9.95 -14.04
N ASP A 12 -4.80 10.61 -15.17
CA ASP A 12 -6.08 10.58 -15.88
C ASP A 12 -6.46 9.17 -16.37
N ASN A 13 -5.45 8.35 -16.67
CA ASN A 13 -5.62 6.95 -17.06
C ASN A 13 -5.52 5.97 -15.88
N SER A 14 -5.58 6.45 -14.63
CA SER A 14 -5.56 5.59 -13.44
C SER A 14 -6.77 4.64 -13.43
N PRO A 15 -6.57 3.33 -13.32
CA PRO A 15 -7.67 2.39 -13.17
C PRO A 15 -8.42 2.58 -11.85
N TRP A 16 -7.82 3.30 -10.89
CA TRP A 16 -8.36 3.50 -9.55
C TRP A 16 -9.22 4.77 -9.44
N ARG A 17 -9.17 5.68 -10.42
CA ARG A 17 -9.85 6.98 -10.36
C ARG A 17 -11.35 6.89 -10.10
N ASN A 18 -12.04 5.96 -10.76
CA ASN A 18 -13.48 5.74 -10.60
C ASN A 18 -13.81 4.49 -9.78
N TYR A 19 -12.82 3.77 -9.30
CA TYR A 19 -12.98 2.47 -8.67
C TYR A 19 -13.94 2.49 -7.47
N LEU A 20 -13.77 3.47 -6.57
CA LEU A 20 -14.68 3.61 -5.43
C LEU A 20 -16.07 4.03 -5.84
N HIS A 21 -16.18 4.96 -6.77
CA HIS A 21 -17.48 5.41 -7.29
C HIS A 21 -18.26 4.24 -7.91
N ASP A 22 -17.58 3.40 -8.68
CA ASP A 22 -18.21 2.24 -9.32
C ASP A 22 -18.65 1.19 -8.29
N ILE A 23 -17.92 1.05 -7.17
CA ILE A 23 -18.35 0.18 -6.07
C ILE A 23 -19.55 0.79 -5.35
N TYR A 24 -19.51 2.09 -5.03
CA TYR A 24 -20.60 2.75 -4.30
C TYR A 24 -21.91 2.81 -5.07
N ASN A 25 -21.86 2.84 -6.38
CA ASN A 25 -23.07 2.73 -7.20
C ASN A 25 -23.77 1.36 -7.08
N GLN A 26 -23.11 0.35 -6.49
CA GLN A 26 -23.64 -1.00 -6.29
C GLN A 26 -24.12 -1.23 -4.84
N VAL A 27 -23.94 -0.26 -3.95
CA VAL A 27 -24.27 -0.40 -2.50
C VAL A 27 -25.00 0.85 -2.02
N ASP A 28 -25.93 0.65 -1.09
CA ASP A 28 -26.68 1.77 -0.49
C ASP A 28 -25.83 2.64 0.44
N LYS A 29 -24.74 2.09 0.99
CA LYS A 29 -23.87 2.77 1.96
C LYS A 29 -22.41 2.35 1.80
N PRO A 30 -21.46 3.30 1.92
CA PRO A 30 -20.05 2.95 2.04
C PRO A 30 -19.79 2.06 3.26
N CYS A 31 -19.04 0.97 3.10
CA CYS A 31 -18.64 0.09 4.18
C CYS A 31 -17.19 -0.39 3.99
N LEU A 32 -16.64 -1.03 5.00
CA LEU A 32 -15.29 -1.59 4.94
C LEU A 32 -15.27 -2.98 4.30
N TYR A 33 -16.33 -3.73 4.51
CA TYR A 33 -16.48 -5.09 4.03
C TYR A 33 -17.78 -5.19 3.24
N TYR A 34 -17.66 -5.50 1.96
CA TYR A 34 -18.76 -5.51 1.01
C TYR A 34 -19.27 -6.93 0.80
N GLU A 35 -20.01 -7.46 1.76
CA GLU A 35 -20.43 -8.87 1.81
C GLU A 35 -21.10 -9.37 0.52
N HIS A 36 -21.82 -8.49 -0.17
CA HIS A 36 -22.61 -8.84 -1.36
C HIS A 36 -22.06 -8.25 -2.67
N VAL A 37 -20.92 -7.55 -2.62
CA VAL A 37 -20.31 -6.91 -3.80
C VAL A 37 -18.92 -7.46 -4.02
N ASP A 38 -18.62 -7.75 -5.27
CA ASP A 38 -17.29 -8.13 -5.71
C ASP A 38 -16.47 -6.86 -5.99
N VAL A 39 -15.55 -6.58 -5.09
CA VAL A 39 -14.70 -5.39 -5.18
C VAL A 39 -13.40 -5.62 -5.96
N ILE A 40 -13.27 -6.73 -6.67
CA ILE A 40 -12.14 -6.90 -7.59
C ILE A 40 -12.32 -5.96 -8.78
N HIS A 41 -11.27 -5.21 -9.12
CA HIS A 41 -11.30 -4.32 -10.29
C HIS A 41 -11.68 -5.10 -11.55
N PRO A 42 -12.61 -4.60 -12.37
CA PRO A 42 -13.13 -5.35 -13.53
C PRO A 42 -12.04 -5.88 -14.48
N ALA A 43 -11.01 -5.09 -14.74
CA ALA A 43 -9.90 -5.50 -15.60
C ALA A 43 -9.08 -6.67 -15.01
N ASP A 44 -8.96 -6.76 -13.68
CA ASP A 44 -8.18 -7.81 -13.00
C ASP A 44 -8.99 -9.06 -12.71
N LYS A 45 -10.32 -8.95 -12.74
CA LYS A 45 -11.25 -10.02 -12.37
C LYS A 45 -10.97 -11.37 -13.04
N PRO A 46 -10.76 -11.45 -14.36
CA PRO A 46 -10.48 -12.74 -15.00
C PRO A 46 -9.22 -13.42 -14.46
N VAL A 47 -8.18 -12.64 -14.16
CA VAL A 47 -6.90 -13.14 -13.63
C VAL A 47 -7.06 -13.60 -12.18
N VAL A 48 -7.76 -12.79 -11.36
CA VAL A 48 -8.04 -13.10 -9.95
C VAL A 48 -8.93 -14.33 -9.84
N ASP A 49 -9.98 -14.45 -10.65
CA ASP A 49 -10.88 -15.61 -10.67
C ASP A 49 -10.12 -16.90 -11.00
N ALA A 50 -9.29 -16.87 -12.05
CA ALA A 50 -8.47 -18.00 -12.46
C ALA A 50 -7.46 -18.40 -11.37
N TYR A 51 -6.91 -17.42 -10.64
CA TYR A 51 -6.02 -17.67 -9.52
C TYR A 51 -6.78 -18.28 -8.34
N ASN A 52 -7.85 -17.66 -7.89
CA ASN A 52 -8.64 -18.09 -6.73
C ASN A 52 -9.16 -19.53 -6.92
N LYS A 53 -9.60 -19.89 -8.14
CA LYS A 53 -10.10 -21.23 -8.46
C LYS A 53 -9.05 -22.33 -8.23
N ARG A 54 -7.75 -21.99 -8.32
CA ARG A 54 -6.64 -22.95 -8.20
C ARG A 54 -5.99 -22.97 -6.81
N ARG A 55 -6.46 -22.13 -5.88
CA ARG A 55 -5.80 -21.93 -4.58
C ARG A 55 -6.69 -22.37 -3.42
N LYS A 56 -6.05 -22.76 -2.33
CA LYS A 56 -6.73 -22.97 -1.05
C LYS A 56 -7.30 -21.66 -0.54
N SER A 57 -8.35 -21.71 0.24
CA SER A 57 -9.08 -20.54 0.75
C SER A 57 -8.19 -19.49 1.42
N ASP A 58 -7.19 -19.92 2.19
CA ASP A 58 -6.25 -19.02 2.89
C ASP A 58 -5.28 -18.28 1.95
N CYS A 59 -5.15 -18.75 0.70
CA CYS A 59 -4.33 -18.12 -0.33
C CYS A 59 -5.15 -17.37 -1.38
N GLN A 60 -6.48 -17.46 -1.35
CA GLN A 60 -7.35 -16.73 -2.26
C GLN A 60 -7.37 -15.25 -1.91
N PHE A 61 -7.55 -14.41 -2.91
CA PHE A 61 -7.81 -13.00 -2.68
C PHE A 61 -9.23 -12.78 -2.21
N ASN A 62 -9.36 -11.97 -1.17
CA ASN A 62 -10.65 -11.57 -0.66
C ASN A 62 -11.35 -10.65 -1.67
N ARG A 63 -12.64 -10.93 -1.92
CA ARG A 63 -13.46 -10.23 -2.90
C ARG A 63 -14.36 -9.15 -2.30
N HIS A 64 -14.28 -8.98 -0.98
CA HIS A 64 -15.18 -8.14 -0.20
C HIS A 64 -14.43 -7.01 0.54
N LEU A 65 -13.10 -6.95 0.41
CA LEU A 65 -12.27 -5.87 0.93
C LEU A 65 -11.75 -5.03 -0.22
N LEU A 66 -11.87 -3.72 -0.11
CA LEU A 66 -11.37 -2.76 -1.09
C LEU A 66 -9.92 -3.06 -1.46
N ALA A 67 -9.60 -2.90 -2.74
CA ALA A 67 -8.22 -2.97 -3.19
C ALA A 67 -7.39 -1.86 -2.53
N VAL A 68 -6.13 -2.17 -2.22
CA VAL A 68 -5.19 -1.22 -1.61
C VAL A 68 -3.93 -1.12 -2.45
N PRO A 69 -3.98 -0.46 -3.62
CA PRO A 69 -2.81 -0.28 -4.48
C PRO A 69 -1.76 0.62 -3.81
N PHE A 70 -2.21 1.64 -3.07
CA PHE A 70 -1.37 2.64 -2.43
C PHE A 70 -1.84 2.92 -1.00
N GLN A 71 -0.89 3.30 -0.15
CA GLN A 71 -1.14 3.94 1.13
C GLN A 71 -0.22 5.16 1.21
N GLY A 72 -0.78 6.34 1.46
CA GLY A 72 -0.08 7.60 1.30
C GLY A 72 0.05 8.00 -0.18
N ASN A 73 0.68 9.14 -0.41
CA ASN A 73 0.89 9.66 -1.77
C ASN A 73 2.32 9.36 -2.25
N PRO A 74 2.50 8.41 -3.17
CA PRO A 74 3.84 8.07 -3.67
C PRO A 74 4.50 9.21 -4.44
N LEU A 75 3.72 10.17 -4.97
CA LEU A 75 4.26 11.30 -5.75
C LEU A 75 4.89 12.39 -4.87
N SER A 76 4.48 12.50 -3.60
CA SER A 76 5.05 13.47 -2.65
C SER A 76 5.93 12.83 -1.58
N ALA A 77 5.90 11.50 -1.46
CA ALA A 77 6.70 10.79 -0.48
C ALA A 77 8.21 10.90 -0.76
N LYS A 78 9.00 10.95 0.29
CA LYS A 78 10.46 10.86 0.22
C LYS A 78 10.94 9.42 0.12
N VAL A 79 10.16 8.50 0.67
CA VAL A 79 10.44 7.06 0.64
C VAL A 79 9.18 6.29 0.26
N VAL A 80 9.30 5.43 -0.74
CA VAL A 80 8.22 4.56 -1.22
C VAL A 80 8.57 3.10 -0.95
N PHE A 81 7.76 2.44 -0.13
CA PHE A 81 7.92 1.03 0.20
C PHE A 81 7.17 0.15 -0.79
N LEU A 82 7.92 -0.67 -1.54
CA LEU A 82 7.38 -1.63 -2.49
C LEU A 82 7.13 -2.96 -1.79
N THR A 83 5.87 -3.31 -1.64
CA THR A 83 5.42 -4.51 -0.90
C THR A 83 4.74 -5.51 -1.83
N LEU A 84 4.26 -6.64 -1.32
CA LEU A 84 3.67 -7.68 -2.16
C LEU A 84 2.15 -7.53 -2.29
N ASN A 85 1.45 -7.56 -1.16
CA ASN A 85 0.00 -7.38 -1.08
C ASN A 85 -0.41 -7.01 0.34
N PRO A 86 -1.57 -6.37 0.52
CA PRO A 86 -2.11 -6.11 1.84
C PRO A 86 -2.47 -7.44 2.52
N GLY A 87 -2.06 -7.56 3.79
CA GLY A 87 -2.43 -8.70 4.62
C GLY A 87 -3.92 -8.70 4.94
N TYR A 88 -4.41 -9.86 5.42
CA TYR A 88 -5.79 -10.03 5.86
C TYR A 88 -5.86 -11.01 7.01
N ILE A 89 -6.60 -10.66 8.05
CA ILE A 89 -6.93 -11.56 9.17
C ILE A 89 -8.45 -11.59 9.25
N GLU A 90 -9.05 -12.67 8.74
CA GLU A 90 -10.50 -12.77 8.54
C GLU A 90 -11.32 -12.43 9.81
N ARG A 91 -10.94 -13.01 10.94
CA ARG A 91 -11.63 -12.77 12.21
C ARG A 91 -11.57 -11.29 12.61
N ILE A 92 -10.39 -10.68 12.56
CA ILE A 92 -10.20 -9.27 12.98
C ILE A 92 -11.00 -8.33 12.07
N ASN A 93 -10.96 -8.55 10.77
CA ASN A 93 -11.65 -7.67 9.84
C ASN A 93 -13.18 -7.79 9.92
N ARG A 94 -13.68 -9.02 10.17
CA ARG A 94 -15.11 -9.25 10.39
C ARG A 94 -15.58 -8.68 11.73
N ASP A 95 -14.83 -8.92 12.80
CA ASP A 95 -15.14 -8.41 14.13
C ASP A 95 -15.12 -6.87 14.15
N ALA A 96 -14.18 -6.24 13.45
CA ALA A 96 -14.12 -4.79 13.29
C ALA A 96 -15.35 -4.24 12.55
N ALA A 97 -15.76 -4.87 11.45
CA ALA A 97 -16.96 -4.47 10.73
C ALA A 97 -18.22 -4.60 11.61
N GLN A 98 -18.34 -5.69 12.36
CA GLN A 98 -19.46 -5.91 13.28
C GLN A 98 -19.47 -4.94 14.46
N MET A 99 -18.30 -4.61 15.04
CA MET A 99 -18.21 -3.61 16.11
C MET A 99 -18.64 -2.24 15.63
N LEU A 100 -18.25 -1.85 14.43
CA LEU A 100 -18.64 -0.58 13.82
C LEU A 100 -20.15 -0.50 13.56
N ASP A 101 -20.77 -1.63 13.17
CA ASP A 101 -22.22 -1.72 12.98
C ASP A 101 -22.99 -1.73 14.32
N ALA A 102 -22.46 -2.43 15.35
CA ALA A 102 -23.12 -2.59 16.64
C ALA A 102 -23.12 -1.32 17.50
N GLU A 103 -22.07 -0.52 17.43
CA GLU A 103 -21.95 0.68 18.28
C GLU A 103 -22.73 1.87 17.76
N ASN A 104 -23.37 1.79 16.60
CA ASN A 104 -24.09 2.90 15.95
C ASN A 104 -23.29 4.22 15.95
N ILE A 105 -21.97 4.11 16.12
CA ILE A 105 -21.02 5.22 16.06
C ILE A 105 -20.98 5.67 14.62
N GLY A 106 -22.06 6.38 14.23
CA GLY A 106 -22.14 7.04 12.95
C GLY A 106 -21.41 6.27 11.84
N CYS A 107 -21.83 5.03 11.55
CA CYS A 107 -21.29 4.21 10.48
C CYS A 107 -21.09 5.06 9.21
N THR A 108 -21.97 6.02 9.00
CA THR A 108 -21.90 7.03 7.96
C THR A 108 -20.66 7.94 8.09
N ARG A 109 -20.33 8.43 9.29
CA ARG A 109 -19.20 9.37 9.45
C ARG A 109 -17.85 8.67 9.34
N PHE A 110 -17.75 7.45 9.89
CA PHE A 110 -16.56 6.63 9.77
C PHE A 110 -16.36 6.15 8.32
N SER A 111 -17.40 5.65 7.69
CA SER A 111 -17.35 5.18 6.30
C SER A 111 -17.02 6.32 5.34
N LEU A 112 -17.56 7.53 5.57
CA LEU A 112 -17.22 8.72 4.78
C LEU A 112 -15.75 9.08 4.91
N ARG A 113 -15.17 9.08 6.13
CA ARG A 113 -13.75 9.40 6.33
C ARG A 113 -12.82 8.38 5.71
N ILE A 114 -13.16 7.09 5.82
CA ILE A 114 -12.41 6.02 5.12
C ILE A 114 -12.51 6.22 3.61
N HIS A 115 -13.69 6.55 3.12
CA HIS A 115 -13.88 6.85 1.72
C HIS A 115 -13.03 8.03 1.26
N GLU A 116 -13.05 9.13 2.00
CA GLU A 116 -12.22 10.31 1.72
C GLU A 116 -10.73 9.96 1.70
N TYR A 117 -10.27 9.16 2.66
CA TYR A 117 -8.88 8.71 2.71
C TYR A 117 -8.50 7.85 1.51
N TRP A 118 -9.30 6.82 1.19
CA TRP A 118 -9.01 5.94 0.05
C TRP A 118 -9.15 6.67 -1.28
N SER A 119 -10.14 7.54 -1.42
CA SER A 119 -10.27 8.40 -2.59
C SER A 119 -9.03 9.25 -2.78
N ALA A 120 -8.57 9.92 -1.71
CA ALA A 120 -7.35 10.71 -1.73
C ALA A 120 -6.10 9.86 -2.08
N CYS A 121 -6.01 8.61 -1.62
CA CYS A 121 -4.93 7.70 -2.01
C CYS A 121 -4.99 7.35 -3.50
N TYR A 122 -6.19 7.03 -4.01
CA TYR A 122 -6.35 6.68 -5.42
C TYR A 122 -6.12 7.84 -6.37
N ASP A 123 -6.44 9.05 -5.93
CA ASP A 123 -6.24 10.28 -6.69
C ASP A 123 -4.85 10.93 -6.45
N HIS A 124 -3.98 10.26 -5.67
CA HIS A 124 -2.66 10.78 -5.26
C HIS A 124 -2.72 12.12 -4.52
N GLN A 125 -3.79 12.36 -3.79
CA GLN A 125 -3.98 13.56 -2.97
C GLN A 125 -3.82 13.30 -1.47
N ALA A 126 -3.68 12.04 -1.05
CA ALA A 126 -3.45 11.71 0.34
C ALA A 126 -2.08 12.25 0.78
N SER A 127 -2.07 13.02 1.85
CA SER A 127 -0.84 13.51 2.47
C SER A 127 -0.30 12.57 3.55
N SER A 128 -1.04 11.53 3.94
CA SER A 128 -0.69 10.69 5.08
C SER A 128 -1.05 9.23 4.85
N ILE A 129 -0.24 8.32 5.38
CA ILE A 129 -0.51 6.86 5.35
C ILE A 129 -1.71 6.52 6.23
N PHE A 130 -1.85 7.23 7.36
CA PHE A 130 -2.94 7.05 8.31
C PHE A 130 -3.38 8.39 8.88
N PRO A 131 -4.65 8.51 9.30
CA PRO A 131 -5.10 9.69 10.01
C PRO A 131 -4.45 9.72 11.41
N SER A 132 -3.30 10.35 11.52
CA SER A 132 -2.55 10.56 12.77
C SER A 132 -3.20 11.59 13.69
N LYS A 133 -4.17 12.36 13.20
CA LYS A 133 -4.82 13.42 13.96
C LYS A 133 -5.69 12.88 15.09
N LYS A 134 -5.53 13.47 16.30
CA LYS A 134 -6.35 13.20 17.50
C LYS A 134 -7.85 13.19 17.24
N GLU A 135 -8.30 14.01 16.29
CA GLU A 135 -9.69 14.17 15.86
C GLU A 135 -10.26 12.91 15.19
N ASN A 136 -9.39 11.98 14.79
CA ASN A 136 -9.75 10.74 14.12
C ASN A 136 -9.55 9.50 15.01
N ARG A 137 -9.45 9.65 16.34
CA ARG A 137 -9.20 8.53 17.27
C ARG A 137 -10.20 7.38 17.13
N ASP A 138 -11.46 7.68 16.87
CA ASP A 138 -12.50 6.65 16.72
C ASP A 138 -12.30 5.88 15.40
N VAL A 139 -11.97 6.61 14.33
CA VAL A 139 -11.56 6.04 13.05
C VAL A 139 -10.24 5.26 13.23
N TYR A 140 -9.31 5.78 14.03
CA TYR A 140 -8.02 5.18 14.32
C TYR A 140 -8.16 3.85 15.07
N THR A 141 -9.07 3.75 16.05
CA THR A 141 -9.33 2.51 16.79
C THR A 141 -9.79 1.39 15.86
N ALA A 142 -10.65 1.69 14.90
CA ALA A 142 -11.09 0.71 13.92
C ALA A 142 -10.01 0.38 12.88
N PHE A 143 -9.16 1.34 12.49
CA PHE A 143 -7.99 1.07 11.67
C PHE A 143 -6.92 0.27 12.42
N GLN A 144 -6.75 0.44 13.71
CA GLN A 144 -5.87 -0.38 14.54
C GLN A 144 -6.24 -1.86 14.42
N ILE A 145 -7.53 -2.16 14.38
CA ILE A 145 -8.02 -3.53 14.22
C ILE A 145 -7.77 -4.02 12.78
N LEU A 146 -7.80 -3.12 11.77
CA LEU A 146 -7.79 -3.48 10.34
C LEU A 146 -6.41 -3.48 9.66
N GLY A 147 -5.37 -2.98 10.27
CA GLY A 147 -4.08 -2.96 9.57
C GLY A 147 -3.04 -2.00 10.10
N ASP A 148 -3.17 -1.61 11.31
CA ASP A 148 -2.21 -0.78 12.02
C ASP A 148 -0.82 -1.42 12.19
N TRP A 149 -0.70 -2.67 11.77
CA TRP A 149 0.54 -3.42 11.83
C TRP A 149 1.71 -2.71 11.14
N TYR A 150 1.46 -2.05 9.99
CA TYR A 150 2.52 -1.25 9.36
C TYR A 150 2.94 -0.08 10.24
N TRP A 151 1.99 0.65 10.79
CA TRP A 151 2.27 1.85 11.56
C TRP A 151 2.94 1.55 12.91
N HIS A 152 2.33 0.67 13.70
CA HIS A 152 2.80 0.36 15.06
C HIS A 152 3.93 -0.66 15.11
N ASP A 153 3.96 -1.60 14.17
CA ASP A 153 4.97 -2.64 14.17
C ASP A 153 6.09 -2.37 13.15
N ILE A 154 5.75 -2.25 11.87
CA ILE A 154 6.74 -2.20 10.80
C ILE A 154 7.53 -0.90 10.82
N PHE A 155 6.85 0.24 10.95
CA PHE A 155 7.48 1.56 10.96
C PHE A 155 7.89 2.04 12.34
N ALA A 156 7.56 1.36 13.44
CA ALA A 156 7.87 1.83 14.78
C ALA A 156 9.36 2.18 15.00
N PRO A 157 10.34 1.35 14.58
CA PRO A 157 11.75 1.73 14.69
C PRO A 157 12.09 2.96 13.85
N LEU A 158 11.59 3.01 12.62
CA LEU A 158 11.86 4.09 11.68
C LEU A 158 11.28 5.43 12.16
N ARG A 159 10.05 5.44 12.68
CA ARG A 159 9.42 6.63 13.29
C ARG A 159 10.25 7.14 14.46
N ARG A 160 10.63 6.26 15.38
CA ARG A 160 11.48 6.60 16.52
C ARG A 160 12.82 7.20 16.07
N ASP A 161 13.48 6.58 15.08
CA ASP A 161 14.85 6.95 14.69
C ASP A 161 14.86 8.20 13.78
N THR A 162 13.74 8.53 13.14
CA THR A 162 13.57 9.82 12.46
C THR A 162 13.33 10.96 13.43
N GLY A 163 12.68 10.70 14.57
CA GLY A 163 12.30 11.71 15.56
C GLY A 163 11.28 12.72 15.08
N LEU A 164 10.59 12.43 13.98
CA LEU A 164 9.51 13.26 13.45
C LEU A 164 8.20 13.00 14.20
N GLU A 165 7.37 14.03 14.29
CA GLU A 165 5.96 13.89 14.67
C GLU A 165 5.23 12.99 13.67
N ASP A 166 4.20 12.30 14.13
CA ASP A 166 3.49 11.29 13.35
C ASP A 166 2.96 11.80 12.01
N ASP A 167 2.40 13.00 11.98
CA ASP A 167 1.90 13.61 10.73
C ASP A 167 3.02 13.90 9.74
N ALA A 168 4.11 14.50 10.23
CA ALA A 168 5.26 14.83 9.41
C ALA A 168 5.95 13.56 8.85
N PHE A 169 6.00 12.48 9.65
CA PHE A 169 6.49 11.19 9.16
C PHE A 169 5.58 10.60 8.08
N ALA A 170 4.26 10.62 8.34
CA ALA A 170 3.27 10.03 7.45
C ALA A 170 3.23 10.69 6.06
N GLU A 171 3.48 12.00 5.99
CA GLU A 171 3.56 12.73 4.72
C GLU A 171 4.78 12.35 3.87
N LYS A 172 5.83 11.86 4.50
CA LYS A 172 7.12 11.55 3.84
C LYS A 172 7.24 10.10 3.38
N VAL A 173 6.27 9.25 3.69
CA VAL A 173 6.32 7.83 3.34
C VAL A 173 5.07 7.38 2.59
N ALA A 174 5.26 6.47 1.66
CA ALA A 174 4.16 5.81 0.99
C ALA A 174 4.43 4.31 0.82
N ILE A 175 3.37 3.54 0.68
CA ILE A 175 3.44 2.11 0.37
C ILE A 175 2.78 1.88 -0.99
N MET A 176 3.41 1.10 -1.85
CA MET A 176 2.83 0.58 -3.08
C MET A 176 2.77 -0.94 -3.01
N GLN A 177 1.60 -1.50 -3.33
CA GLN A 177 1.38 -2.94 -3.36
C GLN A 177 1.54 -3.47 -4.78
N LEU A 178 2.31 -4.56 -4.94
CA LEU A 178 2.42 -5.24 -6.23
C LEU A 178 1.06 -5.82 -6.65
N ILE A 179 0.33 -6.36 -5.68
CA ILE A 179 -1.01 -6.91 -5.83
C ILE A 179 -1.90 -6.18 -4.83
N PRO A 180 -2.90 -5.44 -5.28
CA PRO A 180 -3.69 -4.58 -4.42
C PRO A 180 -4.71 -5.33 -3.56
N TYR A 181 -4.89 -6.64 -3.79
CA TYR A 181 -5.94 -7.44 -3.15
C TYR A 181 -5.45 -8.16 -1.90
N HIS A 182 -6.32 -8.25 -0.92
CA HIS A 182 -6.05 -8.88 0.38
C HIS A 182 -6.05 -10.41 0.31
N SER A 183 -5.13 -11.05 1.03
CA SER A 183 -5.15 -12.50 1.28
C SER A 183 -4.53 -12.83 2.64
N VAL A 184 -4.98 -13.93 3.26
CA VAL A 184 -4.42 -14.40 4.53
C VAL A 184 -2.97 -14.85 4.35
N ARG A 185 -2.70 -15.56 3.25
CA ARG A 185 -1.36 -16.03 2.88
C ARG A 185 -1.09 -15.73 1.42
N CYS A 186 0.03 -15.10 1.20
CA CYS A 186 0.49 -14.79 -0.15
C CYS A 186 1.66 -15.70 -0.50
N ARG A 187 1.39 -16.84 -1.16
CA ARG A 187 2.42 -17.78 -1.63
C ARG A 187 2.39 -17.89 -3.15
N ASP A 188 3.56 -17.91 -3.75
CA ASP A 188 3.76 -18.19 -5.19
C ASP A 188 2.87 -17.40 -6.15
N ILE A 189 2.63 -16.14 -5.81
CA ILE A 189 1.82 -15.27 -6.67
C ILE A 189 2.68 -14.81 -7.84
N THR A 190 2.37 -15.35 -9.01
CA THR A 190 2.83 -14.82 -10.30
C THR A 190 1.60 -14.38 -11.06
N LEU A 191 1.11 -13.18 -10.77
CA LEU A 191 -0.02 -12.60 -11.47
C LEU A 191 0.43 -11.38 -12.24
N ASP A 192 0.09 -11.35 -13.49
CA ASP A 192 0.22 -10.17 -14.34
C ASP A 192 -1.17 -9.51 -14.41
N LEU A 193 -1.46 -8.64 -13.43
CA LEU A 193 -2.73 -7.92 -13.35
C LEU A 193 -2.69 -6.70 -14.28
N PRO A 194 -3.74 -6.44 -15.07
CA PRO A 194 -3.83 -5.24 -15.88
C PRO A 194 -3.60 -3.94 -15.11
N THR A 195 -4.10 -3.83 -13.88
CA THR A 195 -3.93 -2.62 -13.06
C THR A 195 -2.49 -2.39 -12.60
N GLN A 196 -1.62 -3.40 -12.62
CA GLN A 196 -0.19 -3.23 -12.28
C GLN A 196 0.56 -2.34 -13.28
N GLN A 197 0.06 -2.21 -14.51
CA GLN A 197 0.68 -1.34 -15.50
C GLN A 197 0.66 0.12 -15.07
N TYR A 198 -0.37 0.54 -14.35
CA TYR A 198 -0.44 1.86 -13.75
C TYR A 198 0.69 2.07 -12.71
N SER A 199 0.87 1.14 -11.78
CA SER A 199 1.97 1.20 -10.81
C SER A 199 3.35 1.22 -11.48
N LYS A 200 3.51 0.46 -12.57
CA LYS A 200 4.72 0.48 -13.39
C LYS A 200 4.97 1.87 -13.98
N GLN A 201 3.99 2.44 -14.66
CA GLN A 201 4.11 3.76 -15.28
C GLN A 201 4.43 4.84 -14.26
N LEU A 202 3.77 4.80 -13.10
CA LEU A 202 4.00 5.75 -12.02
C LEU A 202 5.42 5.67 -11.45
N ILE A 203 5.93 4.46 -11.20
CA ILE A 203 7.31 4.26 -10.71
C ILE A 203 8.32 4.72 -11.77
N LEU A 204 8.13 4.33 -13.03
CA LEU A 204 9.04 4.74 -14.10
C LEU A 204 9.06 6.26 -14.27
N TYR A 205 7.90 6.92 -14.17
CA TYR A 205 7.83 8.38 -14.16
C TYR A 205 8.62 8.98 -12.99
N MET A 206 8.43 8.49 -11.78
CA MET A 206 9.15 9.00 -10.60
C MET A 206 10.66 8.80 -10.70
N LEU A 207 11.13 7.71 -11.32
CA LEU A 207 12.56 7.45 -11.53
C LEU A 207 13.25 8.47 -12.43
N GLU A 208 12.51 9.13 -13.30
CA GLU A 208 13.05 10.16 -14.21
C GLU A 208 12.99 11.57 -13.58
N GLN A 209 12.37 11.73 -12.39
CA GLN A 209 12.29 13.04 -11.73
C GLN A 209 13.57 13.35 -10.94
N PRO A 210 13.95 14.65 -10.84
CA PRO A 210 15.09 15.07 -10.05
C PRO A 210 14.95 14.74 -8.55
N ASP A 211 13.73 14.84 -8.03
CA ASP A 211 13.33 14.60 -6.66
C ASP A 211 12.78 13.17 -6.44
N CYS A 212 13.24 12.24 -7.28
CA CYS A 212 12.88 10.84 -7.21
C CYS A 212 12.97 10.30 -5.77
N PRO A 213 11.88 9.69 -5.23
CA PRO A 213 11.91 9.11 -3.90
C PRO A 213 12.89 7.95 -3.80
N GLN A 214 13.35 7.65 -2.59
CA GLN A 214 14.04 6.40 -2.31
C GLN A 214 13.05 5.24 -2.33
N PHE A 215 13.22 4.29 -3.22
CA PHE A 215 12.41 3.06 -3.24
C PHE A 215 12.99 2.00 -2.31
N VAL A 216 12.16 1.41 -1.46
CA VAL A 216 12.54 0.31 -0.56
C VAL A 216 11.78 -0.95 -0.94
N VAL A 217 12.46 -1.91 -1.52
CA VAL A 217 11.85 -3.19 -1.94
C VAL A 217 11.78 -4.13 -0.74
N MET A 218 10.62 -4.19 -0.11
CA MET A 218 10.39 -4.97 1.11
C MET A 218 10.24 -6.46 0.85
N ARG A 219 9.56 -6.81 -0.25
CA ARG A 219 9.27 -8.19 -0.65
C ARG A 219 9.19 -8.31 -2.15
N SER A 220 9.35 -9.56 -2.62
CA SER A 220 9.10 -9.88 -4.03
C SER A 220 10.00 -9.14 -5.01
N GLU A 221 11.27 -8.94 -4.64
CA GLU A 221 12.27 -8.29 -5.47
C GLU A 221 12.18 -8.72 -6.94
N LYS A 222 12.24 -10.03 -7.21
CA LYS A 222 12.19 -10.56 -8.58
C LYS A 222 10.91 -10.21 -9.33
N LYS A 223 9.78 -10.06 -8.62
CA LYS A 223 8.48 -9.76 -9.24
C LYS A 223 8.38 -8.27 -9.56
N TRP A 224 8.83 -7.40 -8.65
CA TRP A 224 8.95 -5.98 -8.92
C TRP A 224 9.93 -5.71 -10.06
N ALA A 225 11.11 -6.37 -10.07
CA ALA A 225 12.07 -6.26 -11.15
C ALA A 225 11.48 -6.67 -12.50
N LYS A 226 10.71 -7.78 -12.53
CA LYS A 226 10.00 -8.24 -13.74
C LYS A 226 8.94 -7.22 -14.19
N LEU A 227 8.11 -6.70 -13.26
CA LEU A 227 7.08 -5.73 -13.60
C LEU A 227 7.67 -4.46 -14.20
N LEU A 228 8.70 -3.93 -13.55
CA LEU A 228 9.36 -2.68 -13.96
C LEU A 228 10.26 -2.85 -15.19
N ASP A 229 10.65 -4.08 -15.49
CA ASP A 229 11.70 -4.40 -16.47
C ASP A 229 13.05 -3.74 -16.11
N ILE A 230 13.43 -3.81 -14.82
CA ILE A 230 14.62 -3.18 -14.25
C ILE A 230 15.41 -4.22 -13.45
N ASP A 231 16.73 -4.24 -13.64
CA ASP A 231 17.65 -4.83 -12.68
C ASP A 231 18.02 -3.78 -11.62
N PHE A 232 17.57 -3.97 -10.39
CA PHE A 232 17.84 -3.05 -9.28
C PHE A 232 19.32 -2.92 -8.92
N ARG A 233 20.17 -3.86 -9.37
CA ARG A 233 21.62 -3.82 -9.18
C ARG A 233 22.36 -3.10 -10.30
N ASN A 234 21.64 -2.75 -11.38
CA ASN A 234 22.22 -1.98 -12.46
C ASN A 234 22.72 -0.62 -11.93
N PRO A 235 23.93 -0.16 -12.30
CA PRO A 235 24.47 1.12 -11.85
C PRO A 235 23.54 2.32 -12.02
N LYS A 236 22.67 2.30 -13.04
CA LYS A 236 21.66 3.36 -13.27
C LYS A 236 20.63 3.43 -12.12
N TYR A 237 20.30 2.31 -11.48
CA TYR A 237 19.17 2.21 -10.54
C TYR A 237 19.59 1.88 -9.11
N LYS A 238 20.80 1.34 -8.89
CA LYS A 238 21.24 0.83 -7.59
C LYS A 238 21.12 1.83 -6.44
N ASP A 239 21.26 3.12 -6.72
CA ASP A 239 21.17 4.18 -5.71
C ASP A 239 19.71 4.65 -5.49
N LYS A 240 18.78 4.23 -6.34
CA LYS A 240 17.35 4.53 -6.23
C LYS A 240 16.57 3.44 -5.49
N PHE A 241 17.11 2.22 -5.45
CA PHE A 241 16.45 1.07 -4.82
C PHE A 241 17.28 0.51 -3.68
N ILE A 242 16.68 0.44 -2.50
CA ILE A 242 17.20 -0.27 -1.34
C ILE A 242 16.49 -1.62 -1.25
N LEU A 243 17.27 -2.70 -1.21
CA LEU A 243 16.74 -4.05 -1.15
C LEU A 243 16.77 -4.56 0.30
N ARG A 244 15.62 -4.98 0.78
CA ARG A 244 15.56 -5.66 2.06
C ARG A 244 16.27 -7.01 1.99
N LYS A 245 17.01 -7.37 3.02
CA LYS A 245 17.67 -8.67 3.14
C LYS A 245 16.63 -9.79 3.08
N ALA A 246 16.83 -10.73 2.16
CA ALA A 246 16.01 -11.93 2.11
C ALA A 246 16.38 -12.83 3.28
N ASP A 247 15.51 -12.94 4.26
CA ASP A 247 15.67 -13.86 5.36
C ASP A 247 15.27 -15.27 4.93
N LYS A 248 16.25 -16.11 4.62
CA LYS A 248 16.02 -17.49 4.16
C LYS A 248 15.62 -18.44 5.29
N ASN A 249 15.79 -18.03 6.56
CA ASN A 249 15.72 -18.95 7.71
C ASN A 249 14.67 -18.58 8.75
N GLU A 250 13.90 -17.49 8.59
CA GLU A 250 12.84 -17.16 9.53
C GLU A 250 11.53 -17.88 9.17
N ASN A 251 11.25 -18.90 9.95
CA ASN A 251 9.94 -19.58 9.91
C ASN A 251 9.36 -19.63 11.35
N PRO A 252 8.28 -18.90 11.67
CA PRO A 252 7.57 -17.90 10.85
C PRO A 252 8.36 -16.60 10.70
N PRO A 253 8.12 -15.82 9.64
CA PRO A 253 8.78 -14.54 9.47
C PRO A 253 8.43 -13.65 10.68
N ARG A 254 9.39 -13.53 11.59
CA ARG A 254 9.24 -12.64 12.72
C ARG A 254 9.10 -11.22 12.21
N LYS A 255 8.26 -10.46 12.87
CA LYS A 255 7.91 -9.06 12.65
C LYS A 255 8.91 -8.32 11.75
N GLN A 256 8.47 -7.95 10.56
CA GLN A 256 9.32 -7.40 9.50
C GLN A 256 9.58 -5.90 9.75
N PHE A 257 10.09 -5.57 10.93
CA PHE A 257 10.45 -4.20 11.27
C PHE A 257 11.39 -3.59 10.21
N ILE A 258 11.19 -2.33 9.92
CA ILE A 258 12.15 -1.54 9.17
C ILE A 258 13.17 -1.02 10.17
N SER A 259 14.28 -1.73 10.31
CA SER A 259 15.38 -1.42 11.20
C SER A 259 16.71 -1.73 10.50
N GLU A 260 17.82 -1.27 11.07
CA GLU A 260 19.14 -1.48 10.51
C GLU A 260 19.43 -2.95 10.12
N LYS A 261 18.99 -3.90 10.95
CA LYS A 261 19.19 -5.33 10.70
C LYS A 261 18.39 -5.88 9.51
N ALA A 262 17.41 -5.13 9.02
CA ALA A 262 16.55 -5.57 7.92
C ALA A 262 17.19 -5.45 6.53
N PHE A 263 18.33 -4.75 6.43
CA PHE A 263 18.96 -4.42 5.16
C PHE A 263 20.32 -5.12 5.00
N ALA A 264 20.71 -5.31 3.74
CA ALA A 264 21.94 -6.03 3.40
C ALA A 264 23.18 -5.16 3.58
N GLN A 265 23.08 -3.87 3.32
CA GLN A 265 24.16 -2.92 3.44
C GLN A 265 24.00 -2.11 4.73
N PRO A 266 25.07 -1.85 5.48
CA PRO A 266 25.03 -1.11 6.75
C PRO A 266 24.40 0.28 6.61
N ASP A 267 24.65 0.95 5.46
CA ASP A 267 24.23 2.33 5.24
C ASP A 267 22.79 2.46 4.71
N ASP A 268 22.17 1.35 4.29
CA ASP A 268 20.84 1.40 3.64
C ASP A 268 19.76 1.94 4.58
N TYR A 269 19.80 1.55 5.85
CA TYR A 269 18.86 2.07 6.84
C TYR A 269 19.08 3.57 7.11
N ALA A 270 20.34 3.99 7.22
CA ALA A 270 20.68 5.39 7.39
C ALA A 270 20.22 6.25 6.20
N LYS A 271 20.32 5.74 4.97
CA LYS A 271 19.79 6.42 3.77
C LYS A 271 18.28 6.63 3.87
N ILE A 272 17.51 5.62 4.31
CA ILE A 272 16.06 5.74 4.50
C ILE A 272 15.75 6.81 5.56
N VAL A 273 16.39 6.75 6.73
CA VAL A 273 16.19 7.73 7.80
C VAL A 273 16.52 9.14 7.32
N ASN A 274 17.64 9.32 6.63
CA ASN A 274 18.06 10.62 6.11
C ASN A 274 17.10 11.15 5.04
N ALA A 275 16.64 10.31 4.12
CA ALA A 275 15.67 10.70 3.09
C ALA A 275 14.37 11.21 3.73
N ILE A 276 13.89 10.56 4.81
CA ILE A 276 12.68 11.00 5.53
C ILE A 276 12.93 12.31 6.29
N LYS A 277 14.12 12.51 6.85
CA LYS A 277 14.48 13.74 7.61
C LYS A 277 14.71 14.95 6.71
N THR A 278 15.01 14.74 5.44
CA THR A 278 15.28 15.84 4.51
C THR A 278 14.02 16.64 4.28
N ASP A 279 14.07 17.94 4.53
CA ASP A 279 13.01 18.88 4.16
C ASP A 279 12.98 19.08 2.64
N LEU A 280 11.83 19.48 2.15
CA LEU A 280 11.61 19.80 0.74
C LEU A 280 12.39 21.04 0.33
#